data_6f7217724c2ad14c72675ca78eac1eb9
#
_entry.id   6f7217724c2ad14c72675ca78eac1eb9
#
_cell.length_a   1.000
_cell.length_b   1.000
_cell.length_c   1.000
_cell.angle_alpha   90.00
_cell.angle_beta   90.00
_cell.angle_gamma   90.00
#
_symmetry.space_group_name_H-M   'P 1'
#
loop_
_entity.id
_entity.type
_entity.pdbx_description
1 polymer ?
#
loop_
_entity_poly.entity_id
_entity_poly.type
_entity_poly.pdbx_seq_one_letter_code
_entity_poly.pdbx_strand_id
1 'polypeptide(L)'
;MSVSVQISGSVAQVKMDNAPVNALSQESRQGLMDALAKVREDSEIRAVVLRGKGGTFCAGADVREFSTEPTKPYLPDVLYAIENSSKP
;
A
#
# COMPACT_ATOMS: atom_id res chain seq x y z
N MET A 1 -10.28 -1.49 -7.33
CA MET A 1 -8.81 -1.53 -7.12
C MET A 1 -8.52 -1.80 -5.66
N SER A 2 -7.45 -2.55 -5.39
CA SER A 2 -7.10 -2.93 -4.03
C SER A 2 -6.51 -1.79 -3.19
N VAL A 3 -6.05 -0.73 -3.84
CA VAL A 3 -5.45 0.43 -3.17
C VAL A 3 -5.99 1.70 -3.80
N SER A 4 -6.37 2.66 -2.97
CA SER A 4 -6.83 3.97 -3.44
C SER A 4 -6.12 5.07 -2.67
N VAL A 5 -6.06 6.26 -3.27
CA VAL A 5 -5.47 7.44 -2.65
C VAL A 5 -6.52 8.54 -2.59
N GLN A 6 -6.70 9.08 -1.39
CA GLN A 6 -7.59 10.22 -1.17
C GLN A 6 -6.78 11.34 -0.55
N ILE A 7 -6.85 12.53 -1.14
CA ILE A 7 -6.09 13.69 -0.68
C ILE A 7 -7.02 14.64 0.05
N SER A 8 -6.64 15.03 1.26
CA SER A 8 -7.34 16.01 2.06
C SER A 8 -6.32 17.04 2.53
N GLY A 9 -6.37 18.23 1.95
CA GLY A 9 -5.35 19.25 2.23
C GLY A 9 -3.96 18.77 1.81
N SER A 10 -3.03 18.73 2.75
CA SER A 10 -1.67 18.28 2.50
C SER A 10 -1.42 16.84 2.96
N VAL A 11 -2.49 16.10 3.28
CA VAL A 11 -2.38 14.71 3.73
C VAL A 11 -2.95 13.79 2.66
N ALA A 12 -2.18 12.78 2.28
CA ALA A 12 -2.65 11.70 1.41
C ALA A 12 -3.04 10.50 2.27
N GLN A 13 -4.24 10.00 2.08
CA GLN A 13 -4.69 8.79 2.72
C GLN A 13 -4.62 7.66 1.70
N VAL A 14 -3.77 6.69 1.96
CA VAL A 14 -3.61 5.49 1.13
C VAL A 14 -4.38 4.37 1.79
N LYS A 15 -5.42 3.89 1.13
CA LYS A 15 -6.33 2.89 1.70
C LYS A 15 -6.16 1.56 0.99
N MET A 16 -5.91 0.52 1.76
CA MET A 16 -5.94 -0.86 1.30
C MET A 16 -7.36 -1.38 1.36
N ASP A 17 -7.82 -1.99 0.29
CA ASP A 17 -9.17 -2.52 0.17
C ASP A 17 -9.12 -3.89 -0.50
N ASN A 18 -8.80 -4.89 0.28
CA ASN A 18 -8.73 -6.28 -0.16
C ASN A 18 -9.38 -7.18 0.90
N ALA A 19 -10.72 -7.18 0.87
CA ALA A 19 -11.49 -7.96 1.84
C ALA A 19 -11.11 -9.45 1.77
N PRO A 20 -11.23 -10.17 2.88
CA PRO A 20 -11.75 -9.72 4.19
C PRO A 20 -10.71 -9.08 5.11
N VAL A 21 -9.41 -9.33 4.90
CA VAL A 21 -8.38 -9.01 5.91
C VAL A 21 -7.21 -8.20 5.34
N ASN A 22 -7.35 -7.64 4.16
CA ASN A 22 -6.32 -6.83 3.51
C ASN A 22 -4.98 -7.56 3.37
N ALA A 23 -5.04 -8.81 2.92
CA ALA A 23 -3.83 -9.54 2.60
C ALA A 23 -3.08 -8.85 1.46
N LEU A 24 -1.76 -8.86 1.51
CA LEU A 24 -0.92 -8.18 0.52
C LEU A 24 -0.67 -9.07 -0.68
N SER A 25 -1.69 -9.17 -1.55
CA SER A 25 -1.58 -9.82 -2.85
C SER A 25 -0.65 -9.03 -3.77
N GLN A 26 -0.32 -9.60 -4.91
CA GLN A 26 0.49 -8.90 -5.92
C GLN A 26 -0.20 -7.59 -6.34
N GLU A 27 -1.50 -7.61 -6.55
CA GLU A 27 -2.25 -6.40 -6.91
C GLU A 27 -2.16 -5.34 -5.81
N SER A 28 -2.29 -5.74 -4.55
CA SER A 28 -2.18 -4.81 -3.42
C SER A 28 -0.77 -4.25 -3.30
N ARG A 29 0.25 -5.09 -3.48
CA ARG A 29 1.65 -4.65 -3.44
C ARG A 29 1.95 -3.65 -4.55
N GLN A 30 1.50 -3.94 -5.77
CA GLN A 30 1.67 -3.03 -6.89
C GLN A 30 0.94 -1.72 -6.66
N GLY A 31 -0.30 -1.79 -6.16
CA GLY A 31 -1.08 -0.60 -5.83
C GLY A 31 -0.41 0.28 -4.79
N LEU A 32 0.19 -0.34 -3.76
CA LEU A 32 0.92 0.42 -2.74
C LEU A 32 2.16 1.08 -3.32
N MET A 33 2.94 0.38 -4.15
CA MET A 33 4.12 0.97 -4.78
C MET A 33 3.75 2.15 -5.65
N ASP A 34 2.68 2.02 -6.44
CA ASP A 34 2.19 3.10 -7.31
C ASP A 34 1.71 4.30 -6.49
N ALA A 35 0.96 4.04 -5.41
CA ALA A 35 0.45 5.09 -4.54
C ALA A 35 1.59 5.85 -3.86
N LEU A 36 2.57 5.13 -3.34
CA LEU A 36 3.70 5.74 -2.65
C LEU A 36 4.55 6.58 -3.61
N ALA A 37 4.74 6.11 -4.84
CA ALA A 37 5.47 6.88 -5.86
C ALA A 37 4.74 8.17 -6.21
N LYS A 38 3.43 8.09 -6.40
CA LYS A 38 2.60 9.25 -6.71
C LYS A 38 2.65 10.30 -5.60
N VAL A 39 2.52 9.85 -4.36
CA VAL A 39 2.55 10.75 -3.20
C VAL A 39 3.93 11.37 -3.03
N ARG A 40 5.00 10.61 -3.27
CA ARG A 40 6.36 11.11 -3.14
C ARG A 40 6.64 12.25 -4.10
N GLU A 41 6.09 12.18 -5.31
CA GLU A 41 6.32 13.19 -6.35
C GLU A 41 5.47 14.43 -6.20
N ASP A 42 4.44 14.39 -5.35
CA ASP A 42 3.53 15.52 -5.17
C ASP A 42 4.04 16.39 -4.01
N SER A 43 4.61 17.54 -4.36
CA SER A 43 5.18 18.47 -3.37
C SER A 43 4.13 19.09 -2.43
N GLU A 44 2.86 19.01 -2.78
CA GLU A 44 1.77 19.52 -1.93
C GLU A 44 1.38 18.54 -0.83
N ILE A 45 1.77 17.28 -0.95
CA ILE A 45 1.54 16.28 0.07
C ILE A 45 2.68 16.33 1.09
N ARG A 46 2.34 16.52 2.36
CA ARG A 46 3.31 16.65 3.45
C ARG A 46 3.32 15.46 4.40
N ALA A 47 2.28 14.66 4.39
CA ALA A 47 2.19 13.47 5.23
C ALA A 47 1.32 12.41 4.55
N VAL A 48 1.53 11.15 4.92
CA VAL A 48 0.80 10.01 4.36
C VAL A 48 0.20 9.21 5.50
N VAL A 49 -1.09 8.89 5.38
CA VAL A 49 -1.76 7.97 6.28
C VAL A 49 -2.03 6.68 5.51
N LEU A 50 -1.49 5.58 5.99
CA LEU A 50 -1.77 4.26 5.42
C LEU A 50 -2.80 3.58 6.29
N ARG A 51 -3.91 3.15 5.69
CA ARG A 51 -4.98 2.48 6.44
C ARG A 51 -5.55 1.31 5.67
N GLY A 52 -6.23 0.42 6.39
CA GLY A 52 -6.99 -0.67 5.81
C GLY A 52 -8.49 -0.44 5.96
N LYS A 53 -9.24 -0.73 4.91
CA LYS A 53 -10.69 -0.70 4.95
C LYS A 53 -11.21 -1.87 5.78
N GLY A 54 -12.24 -1.60 6.58
CA GLY A 54 -12.85 -2.62 7.43
C GLY A 54 -12.17 -2.75 8.79
N GLY A 55 -12.29 -3.93 9.40
CA GLY A 55 -11.84 -4.15 10.76
C GLY A 55 -10.40 -4.58 10.92
N THR A 56 -9.69 -4.83 9.84
CA THR A 56 -8.30 -5.31 9.85
C THR A 56 -7.42 -4.38 9.04
N PHE A 57 -6.32 -3.94 9.64
CA PHE A 57 -5.35 -3.12 8.91
C PHE A 57 -4.73 -3.91 7.76
N CYS A 58 -4.05 -5.01 8.10
CA CYS A 58 -3.37 -5.84 7.11
C CYS A 58 -3.02 -7.18 7.77
N ALA A 59 -3.42 -8.28 7.14
CA ALA A 59 -3.12 -9.61 7.67
C ALA A 59 -1.73 -10.11 7.30
N GLY A 60 -1.02 -9.41 6.41
CA GLY A 60 0.29 -9.82 5.94
C GLY A 60 0.24 -10.36 4.52
N ALA A 61 1.19 -11.24 4.19
CA ALA A 61 1.26 -11.82 2.85
C ALA A 61 0.01 -12.63 2.51
N ASP A 62 -0.35 -12.64 1.23
CA ASP A 62 -1.49 -13.43 0.76
C ASP A 62 -1.07 -14.89 0.62
N VAL A 63 -1.56 -15.73 1.52
CA VAL A 63 -1.19 -17.15 1.55
C VAL A 63 -1.62 -17.90 0.28
N ARG A 64 -2.61 -17.39 -0.45
CA ARG A 64 -3.05 -18.01 -1.69
C ARG A 64 -1.97 -17.96 -2.78
N GLU A 65 -1.00 -17.05 -2.63
CA GLU A 65 0.11 -16.91 -3.58
C GLU A 65 1.28 -17.82 -3.24
N PHE A 66 1.25 -18.53 -2.13
CA PHE A 66 2.36 -19.39 -1.71
C PHE A 66 2.54 -20.62 -2.61
N SER A 67 1.53 -21.00 -3.36
CA SER A 67 1.59 -22.14 -4.27
C SER A 67 2.06 -21.76 -5.68
N THR A 68 2.38 -20.50 -5.92
CA THR A 68 2.82 -20.00 -7.23
C THR A 68 4.18 -19.33 -7.12
N GLU A 69 4.81 -19.08 -8.26
CA GLU A 69 6.03 -18.30 -8.31
C GLU A 69 5.78 -16.90 -7.77
N PRO A 70 6.69 -16.38 -6.92
CA PRO A 70 6.58 -14.99 -6.47
C PRO A 70 6.61 -14.02 -7.66
N THR A 71 5.78 -13.01 -7.60
CA THR A 71 5.70 -11.96 -8.64
C THR A 71 6.00 -10.61 -8.03
N LYS A 72 6.71 -9.78 -8.82
CA LYS A 72 7.07 -8.43 -8.40
C LYS A 72 5.84 -7.51 -8.36
N PRO A 73 5.81 -6.46 -7.52
CA PRO A 73 6.84 -6.21 -6.49
C PRO A 73 6.72 -7.23 -5.36
N TYR A 74 7.85 -7.54 -4.74
CA TYR A 74 7.86 -8.48 -3.61
C TYR A 74 7.51 -7.74 -2.32
N LEU A 75 7.08 -8.48 -1.30
CA LEU A 75 6.71 -7.87 -0.03
C LEU A 75 7.85 -7.02 0.59
N PRO A 76 9.10 -7.50 0.62
CA PRO A 76 10.19 -6.65 1.12
C PRO A 76 10.35 -5.34 0.35
N ASP A 77 10.05 -5.30 -0.95
CA ASP A 77 10.13 -4.08 -1.73
C ASP A 77 9.15 -3.02 -1.23
N VAL A 78 7.93 -3.46 -0.89
CA VAL A 78 6.89 -2.58 -0.37
C VAL A 78 7.28 -2.04 1.01
N LEU A 79 7.75 -2.93 1.88
CA LEU A 79 8.17 -2.54 3.22
C LEU A 79 9.34 -1.56 3.17
N TYR A 80 10.29 -1.79 2.27
CA TYR A 80 11.41 -0.88 2.06
C TYR A 80 10.92 0.51 1.61
N ALA A 81 9.98 0.54 0.66
CA ALA A 81 9.45 1.80 0.15
C ALA A 81 8.73 2.60 1.26
N ILE A 82 7.98 1.93 2.12
CA ILE A 82 7.31 2.57 3.24
C ILE A 82 8.33 3.12 4.24
N GLU A 83 9.29 2.29 4.62
CA GLU A 83 10.29 2.65 5.63
C GLU A 83 11.18 3.81 5.17
N ASN A 84 11.46 3.88 3.87
CA ASN A 84 12.34 4.90 3.30
C ASN A 84 11.56 6.08 2.68
N SER A 85 10.29 6.23 3.02
CA SER A 85 9.50 7.38 2.59
C SER A 85 10.14 8.68 3.09
N SER A 86 10.21 9.69 2.22
CA SER A 86 10.71 11.02 2.60
C SER A 86 9.65 11.82 3.37
N LYS A 87 8.42 11.34 3.44
CA LYS A 87 7.32 11.98 4.16
C LYS A 87 6.87 11.10 5.33
N PRO A 88 6.53 11.70 6.47
CA PRO A 88 5.99 10.93 7.58
C PRO A 88 4.65 10.31 7.24
#